data_5f38e03a0c5ea8753fef1cccc7823ad7
#
_entry.id   5f38e03a0c5ea8753fef1cccc7823ad7
#
_cell.length_a   1.000
_cell.length_b   1.000
_cell.length_c   1.000
_cell.angle_alpha   90.00
_cell.angle_beta   90.00
_cell.angle_gamma   90.00
#
_symmetry.space_group_name_H-M   'P 1'
#
loop_
_entity.id
_entity.type
_entity.pdbx_description
1 polymer ?
#
loop_
_entity_poly.entity_id
_entity_poly.type
_entity_poly.pdbx_seq_one_letter_code
_entity_poly.pdbx_strand_id
1 'polypeptide(L)'
;MDLMEDRNRAVLVSVGQFDPGVRLTRRPGAGKDAKTLHRTLSKLGFKVDIHSDCSRDEIYELFQKESQRPVKDCFLAVLSSHGDEGCVFGADGKPVQLSKVFTYFDNEYMEKKAKVFLIQACRGAGLDDGVEVDSAGDTRECSISQHLSVPVDTAVMYATPPGYGAFMHPLGSVFLQEFCALLKHKDNRNLELTRLMTRLSHAVAYRFQAKGAEFGGKKEMPCLLTRLTRDVFPFAEPGFSATSLVATDSVSTRTPSMG
;
A
#
# COMPACT_ATOMS: atom_id res chain seq x y z
N MET A 1 -14.49 -19.28 22.54
CA MET A 1 -13.68 -18.06 22.48
C MET A 1 -12.76 -18.24 21.28
N ASP A 2 -13.07 -17.51 20.22
CA ASP A 2 -12.56 -17.83 18.87
C ASP A 2 -11.11 -17.37 18.76
N LEU A 3 -10.20 -18.30 18.44
CA LEU A 3 -8.76 -18.05 18.22
C LEU A 3 -8.48 -17.09 17.03
N MET A 4 -9.54 -16.55 16.42
CA MET A 4 -9.45 -15.63 15.28
C MET A 4 -9.14 -14.17 15.66
N GLU A 5 -9.42 -13.74 16.89
CA GLU A 5 -9.17 -12.36 17.34
C GLU A 5 -7.69 -12.06 17.66
N ASP A 6 -6.84 -13.08 17.68
CA ASP A 6 -5.45 -12.94 18.16
C ASP A 6 -4.40 -12.74 17.06
N ARG A 7 -4.83 -12.44 15.82
CA ARG A 7 -3.91 -12.24 14.70
C ARG A 7 -4.23 -11.00 13.89
N ASN A 8 -3.19 -10.37 13.38
CA ASN A 8 -3.31 -9.40 12.30
C ASN A 8 -3.73 -10.11 11.01
N ARG A 9 -4.51 -9.43 10.18
CA ARG A 9 -5.05 -10.01 8.95
C ARG A 9 -4.63 -9.20 7.74
N ALA A 10 -4.40 -9.90 6.62
CA ALA A 10 -4.10 -9.29 5.34
C ALA A 10 -5.00 -9.87 4.24
N VAL A 11 -5.58 -9.02 3.43
CA VAL A 11 -6.38 -9.37 2.25
C VAL A 11 -5.68 -8.86 1.01
N LEU A 12 -5.40 -9.77 0.08
CA LEU A 12 -4.72 -9.48 -1.17
C LEU A 12 -5.70 -9.64 -2.33
N VAL A 13 -6.14 -8.53 -2.93
CA VAL A 13 -6.92 -8.53 -4.17
C VAL A 13 -5.95 -8.30 -5.33
N SER A 14 -5.87 -9.27 -6.23
CA SER A 14 -4.93 -9.25 -7.36
C SER A 14 -5.67 -9.54 -8.67
N VAL A 15 -5.88 -8.52 -9.48
CA VAL A 15 -6.49 -8.66 -10.81
C VAL A 15 -5.37 -8.72 -11.85
N GLY A 16 -5.15 -9.90 -12.40
CA GLY A 16 -4.13 -10.20 -13.41
C GLY A 16 -4.72 -10.51 -14.77
N GLN A 17 -5.97 -10.99 -14.81
CA GLN A 17 -6.71 -11.30 -16.03
C GLN A 17 -8.07 -10.61 -16.00
N PHE A 18 -8.58 -10.27 -17.18
CA PHE A 18 -9.85 -9.58 -17.36
C PHE A 18 -10.78 -10.44 -18.19
N ASP A 19 -12.08 -10.26 -17.98
CA ASP A 19 -13.12 -11.00 -18.68
C ASP A 19 -13.08 -10.78 -20.20
N PRO A 20 -13.55 -11.74 -21.00
CA PRO A 20 -13.64 -11.60 -22.44
C PRO A 20 -14.41 -10.32 -22.83
N GLY A 21 -13.83 -9.52 -23.71
CA GLY A 21 -14.42 -8.26 -24.18
C GLY A 21 -14.02 -7.02 -23.38
N VAL A 22 -13.38 -7.16 -22.22
CA VAL A 22 -12.80 -6.04 -21.48
C VAL A 22 -11.53 -5.55 -22.18
N ARG A 23 -11.42 -4.23 -22.41
CA ARG A 23 -10.28 -3.61 -23.13
C ARG A 23 -9.11 -3.28 -22.19
N LEU A 24 -8.87 -4.09 -21.19
CA LEU A 24 -7.73 -3.95 -20.28
C LEU A 24 -6.73 -5.09 -20.53
N THR A 25 -5.45 -4.74 -20.56
CA THR A 25 -4.38 -5.70 -20.84
C THR A 25 -4.11 -6.62 -19.66
N ARG A 26 -3.73 -7.86 -19.94
CA ARG A 26 -3.29 -8.82 -18.93
C ARG A 26 -2.09 -8.27 -18.14
N ARG A 27 -2.03 -8.55 -16.83
CA ARG A 27 -0.97 -8.14 -15.90
C ARG A 27 -0.15 -9.36 -15.41
N PRO A 28 0.84 -9.83 -16.16
CA PRO A 28 1.49 -11.12 -15.92
C PRO A 28 2.26 -11.19 -14.58
N GLY A 29 2.66 -10.06 -14.01
CA GLY A 29 3.35 -9.99 -12.72
C GLY A 29 2.47 -10.11 -11.48
N ALA A 30 1.15 -9.93 -11.62
CA ALA A 30 0.21 -9.84 -10.50
C ALA A 30 0.22 -11.08 -9.59
N GLY A 31 0.19 -12.27 -10.17
CA GLY A 31 0.24 -13.52 -9.42
C GLY A 31 1.58 -13.75 -8.69
N LYS A 32 2.68 -13.20 -9.20
CA LYS A 32 3.97 -13.24 -8.51
C LYS A 32 4.00 -12.34 -7.28
N ASP A 33 3.44 -11.15 -7.40
CA ASP A 33 3.29 -10.22 -6.28
C ASP A 33 2.45 -10.85 -5.17
N ALA A 34 1.28 -11.40 -5.51
CA ALA A 34 0.39 -12.04 -4.55
C ALA A 34 1.08 -13.18 -3.79
N LYS A 35 1.81 -14.07 -4.49
CA LYS A 35 2.56 -15.17 -3.87
C LYS A 35 3.68 -14.68 -2.96
N THR A 36 4.39 -13.61 -3.37
CA THR A 36 5.49 -13.04 -2.57
C THR A 36 4.97 -12.36 -1.31
N LEU A 37 3.90 -11.57 -1.43
CA LEU A 37 3.20 -10.93 -0.31
C LEU A 37 2.67 -11.97 0.67
N HIS A 38 1.94 -12.98 0.19
CA HIS A 38 1.41 -14.04 1.03
C HIS A 38 2.52 -14.67 1.88
N ARG A 39 3.62 -15.11 1.24
CA ARG A 39 4.75 -15.73 1.93
C ARG A 39 5.39 -14.79 2.95
N THR A 40 5.55 -13.51 2.61
CA THR A 40 6.20 -12.52 3.47
C THR A 40 5.33 -12.22 4.67
N LEU A 41 4.06 -11.92 4.48
CA LEU A 41 3.14 -11.53 5.55
C LEU A 41 2.78 -12.72 6.47
N SER A 42 2.62 -13.93 5.91
CA SER A 42 2.38 -15.13 6.72
C SER A 42 3.55 -15.44 7.66
N LYS A 43 4.80 -15.22 7.22
CA LYS A 43 5.99 -15.33 8.09
C LYS A 43 6.02 -14.31 9.23
N LEU A 44 5.32 -13.18 9.06
CA LEU A 44 5.18 -12.13 10.07
C LEU A 44 3.94 -12.32 10.95
N GLY A 45 3.28 -13.48 10.87
CA GLY A 45 2.15 -13.84 11.72
C GLY A 45 0.80 -13.33 11.23
N PHE A 46 0.71 -12.68 10.06
CA PHE A 46 -0.57 -12.33 9.48
C PHE A 46 -1.33 -13.57 9.00
N LYS A 47 -2.65 -13.56 9.21
CA LYS A 47 -3.54 -14.43 8.44
C LYS A 47 -3.78 -13.76 7.08
N VAL A 48 -3.37 -14.43 6.00
CA VAL A 48 -3.36 -13.85 4.65
C VAL A 48 -4.33 -14.60 3.75
N ASP A 49 -5.29 -13.88 3.18
CA ASP A 49 -6.25 -14.38 2.21
C ASP A 49 -5.98 -13.73 0.83
N ILE A 50 -5.94 -14.53 -0.24
CA ILE A 50 -5.72 -14.05 -1.62
C ILE A 50 -7.00 -14.24 -2.43
N HIS A 51 -7.41 -13.18 -3.10
CA HIS A 51 -8.53 -13.14 -4.04
C HIS A 51 -8.03 -12.69 -5.40
N SER A 52 -8.16 -13.56 -6.40
CA SER A 52 -7.65 -13.32 -7.74
C SER A 52 -8.78 -13.07 -8.71
N ASP A 53 -8.58 -12.10 -9.61
CA ASP A 53 -9.44 -11.81 -10.74
C ASP A 53 -10.93 -11.61 -10.37
N CYS A 54 -11.16 -10.92 -9.24
CA CYS A 54 -12.50 -10.59 -8.76
C CYS A 54 -13.10 -9.45 -9.59
N SER A 55 -14.41 -9.54 -9.84
CA SER A 55 -15.22 -8.45 -10.38
C SER A 55 -15.34 -7.29 -9.36
N ARG A 56 -15.83 -6.13 -9.84
CA ARG A 56 -16.11 -4.97 -8.97
C ARG A 56 -16.97 -5.33 -7.77
N ASP A 57 -18.07 -6.04 -8.01
CA ASP A 57 -19.05 -6.31 -6.97
C ASP A 57 -18.52 -7.32 -5.97
N GLU A 58 -17.78 -8.34 -6.40
CA GLU A 58 -17.07 -9.27 -5.49
C GLU A 58 -16.03 -8.55 -4.63
N ILE A 59 -15.32 -7.55 -5.18
CA ILE A 59 -14.37 -6.74 -4.40
C ILE A 59 -15.11 -5.95 -3.31
N TYR A 60 -16.25 -5.33 -3.62
CA TYR A 60 -17.03 -4.60 -2.62
C TYR A 60 -17.57 -5.53 -1.53
N GLU A 61 -18.17 -6.66 -1.89
CA GLU A 61 -18.69 -7.65 -0.95
C GLU A 61 -17.57 -8.19 -0.05
N LEU A 62 -16.40 -8.49 -0.62
CA LEU A 62 -15.24 -8.93 0.12
C LEU A 62 -14.83 -7.90 1.20
N PHE A 63 -14.62 -6.64 0.83
CA PHE A 63 -14.17 -5.62 1.78
C PHE A 63 -15.23 -5.26 2.80
N GLN A 64 -16.50 -5.26 2.42
CA GLN A 64 -17.62 -5.09 3.36
C GLN A 64 -17.63 -6.20 4.42
N LYS A 65 -17.46 -7.46 4.02
CA LYS A 65 -17.38 -8.60 4.91
C LYS A 65 -16.12 -8.54 5.79
N GLU A 66 -14.97 -8.22 5.20
CA GLU A 66 -13.70 -8.17 5.91
C GLU A 66 -13.65 -7.04 6.96
N SER A 67 -14.32 -5.92 6.71
CA SER A 67 -14.39 -4.81 7.65
C SER A 67 -15.17 -5.12 8.93
N GLN A 68 -16.02 -6.15 8.92
CA GLN A 68 -16.82 -6.60 10.07
C GLN A 68 -16.15 -7.74 10.85
N ARG A 69 -14.97 -8.19 10.43
CA ARG A 69 -14.24 -9.28 11.10
C ARG A 69 -13.18 -8.71 12.03
N PRO A 70 -13.10 -9.20 13.27
CA PRO A 70 -12.12 -8.71 14.24
C PRO A 70 -10.68 -8.93 13.77
N VAL A 71 -9.81 -8.06 14.20
CA VAL A 71 -8.36 -8.13 14.00
C VAL A 71 -7.65 -7.78 15.31
N LYS A 72 -6.45 -8.29 15.52
CA LYS A 72 -5.68 -8.00 16.72
C LYS A 72 -5.35 -6.49 16.82
N ASP A 73 -4.47 -5.99 15.98
CA ASP A 73 -3.97 -4.62 16.01
C ASP A 73 -4.03 -3.93 14.64
N CYS A 74 -3.90 -4.71 13.57
CA CYS A 74 -3.76 -4.19 12.22
C CYS A 74 -4.48 -5.03 11.18
N PHE A 75 -5.22 -4.36 10.31
CA PHE A 75 -5.74 -4.89 9.05
C PHE A 75 -4.90 -4.35 7.89
N LEU A 76 -4.42 -5.22 7.02
CA LEU A 76 -3.68 -4.86 5.81
C LEU A 76 -4.47 -5.28 4.57
N ALA A 77 -4.70 -4.36 3.65
CA ALA A 77 -5.25 -4.65 2.33
C ALA A 77 -4.23 -4.32 1.23
N VAL A 78 -4.14 -5.18 0.24
CA VAL A 78 -3.40 -4.89 -1.00
C VAL A 78 -4.39 -5.01 -2.16
N LEU A 79 -4.54 -3.93 -2.94
CA LEU A 79 -5.30 -3.93 -4.19
C LEU A 79 -4.34 -3.72 -5.35
N SER A 80 -4.24 -4.73 -6.21
CA SER A 80 -3.37 -4.71 -7.39
C SER A 80 -4.19 -4.96 -8.65
N SER A 81 -4.36 -3.94 -9.48
CA SER A 81 -5.09 -3.98 -10.74
C SER A 81 -4.63 -2.89 -11.70
N HIS A 82 -5.25 -2.78 -12.86
CA HIS A 82 -5.31 -1.50 -13.57
C HIS A 82 -6.12 -0.51 -12.74
N GLY A 83 -5.87 0.77 -12.93
CA GLY A 83 -6.59 1.80 -12.22
C GLY A 83 -6.51 3.16 -12.90
N ASP A 84 -7.25 4.08 -12.35
CA ASP A 84 -7.24 5.50 -12.67
C ASP A 84 -7.37 6.28 -11.35
N GLU A 85 -7.40 7.60 -11.40
CA GLU A 85 -7.49 8.41 -10.18
C GLU A 85 -8.71 8.02 -9.34
N GLY A 86 -8.47 7.62 -8.10
CA GLY A 86 -9.50 7.24 -7.13
C GLY A 86 -10.12 5.86 -7.30
N CYS A 87 -9.73 5.07 -8.31
CA CYS A 87 -10.30 3.74 -8.52
C CYS A 87 -9.28 2.69 -8.99
N VAL A 88 -9.64 1.43 -8.80
CA VAL A 88 -9.03 0.27 -9.46
C VAL A 88 -10.10 -0.49 -10.24
N PHE A 89 -9.71 -1.30 -11.22
CA PHE A 89 -10.68 -2.03 -12.03
C PHE A 89 -10.81 -3.49 -11.58
N GLY A 90 -12.05 -3.96 -11.46
CA GLY A 90 -12.35 -5.39 -11.32
C GLY A 90 -12.03 -6.15 -12.61
N ALA A 91 -12.05 -7.48 -12.56
CA ALA A 91 -11.85 -8.34 -13.73
C ALA A 91 -12.92 -8.11 -14.81
N ASP A 92 -14.10 -7.68 -14.40
CA ASP A 92 -15.23 -7.26 -15.27
C ASP A 92 -15.00 -5.88 -15.94
N GLY A 93 -13.84 -5.25 -15.72
CA GLY A 93 -13.48 -3.95 -16.27
C GLY A 93 -14.25 -2.77 -15.65
N LYS A 94 -15.02 -3.00 -14.60
CA LYS A 94 -15.78 -1.93 -13.93
C LYS A 94 -14.93 -1.29 -12.81
N PRO A 95 -15.05 0.04 -12.61
CA PRO A 95 -14.28 0.76 -11.60
C PRO A 95 -14.77 0.45 -10.18
N VAL A 96 -13.83 0.12 -9.30
CA VAL A 96 -13.99 0.00 -7.85
C VAL A 96 -13.53 1.31 -7.22
N GLN A 97 -14.44 2.09 -6.68
CA GLN A 97 -14.10 3.36 -6.01
C GLN A 97 -13.40 3.08 -4.68
N LEU A 98 -12.17 3.55 -4.55
CA LEU A 98 -11.36 3.31 -3.34
C LEU A 98 -11.96 4.00 -2.11
N SER A 99 -12.54 5.19 -2.26
CA SER A 99 -13.24 5.89 -1.18
C SER A 99 -14.36 5.05 -0.57
N LYS A 100 -15.13 4.35 -1.41
CA LYS A 100 -16.19 3.42 -0.96
C LYS A 100 -15.59 2.24 -0.18
N VAL A 101 -14.48 1.66 -0.67
CA VAL A 101 -13.78 0.58 0.04
C VAL A 101 -13.31 1.07 1.41
N PHE A 102 -12.68 2.23 1.48
CA PHE A 102 -12.18 2.78 2.75
C PHE A 102 -13.32 3.04 3.76
N THR A 103 -14.47 3.53 3.30
CA THR A 103 -15.63 3.82 4.17
C THR A 103 -16.15 2.57 4.88
N TYR A 104 -16.04 1.36 4.31
CA TYR A 104 -16.42 0.14 5.01
C TYR A 104 -15.68 -0.07 6.33
N PHE A 105 -14.46 0.46 6.46
CA PHE A 105 -13.60 0.32 7.63
C PHE A 105 -13.81 1.42 8.69
N ASP A 106 -14.78 2.31 8.47
CA ASP A 106 -15.21 3.30 9.45
C ASP A 106 -16.36 2.73 10.29
N ASN A 107 -16.05 1.77 11.14
CA ASN A 107 -17.02 1.03 11.95
C ASN A 107 -16.43 0.62 13.31
N GLU A 108 -17.28 0.12 14.22
CA GLU A 108 -16.92 -0.28 15.57
C GLU A 108 -15.90 -1.43 15.65
N TYR A 109 -15.91 -2.38 14.69
CA TYR A 109 -14.97 -3.51 14.66
C TYR A 109 -13.54 -3.06 14.36
N MET A 110 -13.39 -1.94 13.66
CA MET A 110 -12.11 -1.36 13.25
C MET A 110 -11.70 -0.14 14.09
N GLU A 111 -12.49 0.18 15.14
CA GLU A 111 -12.12 1.24 16.08
C GLU A 111 -10.79 0.92 16.76
N LYS A 112 -9.92 1.92 16.84
CA LYS A 112 -8.54 1.80 17.41
C LYS A 112 -7.65 0.74 16.72
N LYS A 113 -8.06 0.18 15.58
CA LYS A 113 -7.23 -0.72 14.78
C LYS A 113 -6.57 0.06 13.65
N ALA A 114 -5.29 -0.23 13.39
CA ALA A 114 -4.61 0.34 12.24
C ALA A 114 -5.13 -0.32 10.95
N LYS A 115 -5.49 0.50 9.97
CA LYS A 115 -5.92 0.07 8.64
C LYS A 115 -4.88 0.51 7.63
N VAL A 116 -4.22 -0.44 6.99
CA VAL A 116 -3.16 -0.17 6.02
C VAL A 116 -3.58 -0.66 4.65
N PHE A 117 -3.58 0.22 3.66
CA PHE A 117 -3.90 -0.11 2.28
C PHE A 117 -2.68 0.13 1.39
N LEU A 118 -2.29 -0.87 0.59
CA LEU A 118 -1.28 -0.76 -0.45
C LEU A 118 -1.97 -0.85 -1.81
N ILE A 119 -1.87 0.20 -2.61
CA ILE A 119 -2.55 0.31 -3.90
C ILE A 119 -1.52 0.25 -5.03
N GLN A 120 -1.46 -0.88 -5.72
CA GLN A 120 -0.66 -1.08 -6.92
C GLN A 120 -1.53 -0.92 -8.16
N ALA A 121 -1.69 0.31 -8.60
CA ALA A 121 -2.46 0.67 -9.78
C ALA A 121 -2.00 2.03 -10.33
N CYS A 122 -2.23 2.26 -11.62
CA CYS A 122 -2.07 3.60 -12.18
C CYS A 122 -3.09 4.58 -11.57
N ARG A 123 -2.73 5.84 -11.53
CA ARG A 123 -3.58 6.97 -11.10
C ARG A 123 -3.67 8.04 -12.20
N GLY A 124 -3.52 7.63 -13.46
CA GLY A 124 -3.51 8.46 -14.65
C GLY A 124 -2.53 7.93 -15.69
N ALA A 125 -2.41 8.63 -16.82
CA ALA A 125 -1.56 8.23 -17.95
C ALA A 125 -0.16 8.86 -17.94
N GLY A 126 0.12 9.78 -17.02
CA GLY A 126 1.42 10.44 -16.91
C GLY A 126 2.56 9.48 -16.60
N LEU A 127 3.75 9.77 -17.09
CA LEU A 127 4.98 9.02 -16.82
C LEU A 127 5.99 9.95 -16.17
N ASP A 128 6.58 9.52 -15.06
CA ASP A 128 7.56 10.28 -14.31
C ASP A 128 8.93 10.19 -14.99
N ASP A 129 9.44 11.31 -15.48
CA ASP A 129 10.74 11.42 -16.11
C ASP A 129 11.91 11.54 -15.13
N GLY A 130 11.59 11.64 -13.83
CA GLY A 130 12.60 11.88 -12.80
C GLY A 130 13.21 13.27 -12.84
N VAL A 131 12.59 14.20 -13.57
CA VAL A 131 12.95 15.61 -13.68
C VAL A 131 11.71 16.44 -13.39
N GLU A 132 11.82 17.48 -12.59
CA GLU A 132 10.76 18.46 -12.40
C GLU A 132 10.47 19.15 -13.75
N VAL A 133 9.34 18.80 -14.34
CA VAL A 133 8.81 19.55 -15.48
C VAL A 133 7.52 20.21 -15.01
N ASP A 134 7.53 21.53 -14.93
CA ASP A 134 6.33 22.34 -14.82
C ASP A 134 5.48 22.15 -16.09
N SER A 135 4.68 21.11 -16.14
CA SER A 135 3.68 20.95 -17.19
C SER A 135 2.32 21.36 -16.61
N ALA A 136 1.87 22.54 -17.00
CA ALA A 136 0.48 22.95 -16.91
C ALA A 136 -0.36 22.02 -17.79
N GLY A 137 -0.79 20.91 -17.24
CA GLY A 137 -1.67 19.94 -17.90
C GLY A 137 -3.09 20.12 -17.38
N ASP A 138 -4.01 20.07 -18.30
CA ASP A 138 -5.45 20.23 -18.26
C ASP A 138 -6.07 19.75 -16.93
N THR A 139 -6.52 20.70 -16.11
CA THR A 139 -7.15 20.48 -14.82
C THR A 139 -8.58 19.99 -15.03
N ARG A 140 -8.76 18.67 -15.13
CA ARG A 140 -10.00 18.09 -14.62
C ARG A 140 -9.99 18.32 -13.12
N GLU A 141 -10.89 19.16 -12.63
CA GLU A 141 -11.14 19.33 -11.19
C GLU A 141 -11.60 18.00 -10.58
N CYS A 142 -10.66 17.10 -10.34
CA CYS A 142 -10.89 15.98 -9.47
C CYS A 142 -10.85 16.54 -8.05
N SER A 143 -11.99 16.63 -7.38
CA SER A 143 -12.04 17.25 -6.05
C SER A 143 -11.10 16.47 -5.12
N ILE A 144 -9.98 17.05 -4.78
CA ILE A 144 -8.97 16.53 -3.82
C ILE A 144 -9.65 16.01 -2.54
N SER A 145 -10.77 16.63 -2.13
CA SER A 145 -11.56 16.26 -0.96
C SER A 145 -12.08 14.82 -0.99
N GLN A 146 -12.44 14.26 -2.14
CA GLN A 146 -12.95 12.88 -2.22
C GLN A 146 -11.85 11.83 -2.03
N HIS A 147 -10.61 12.16 -2.40
CA HIS A 147 -9.48 11.24 -2.26
C HIS A 147 -8.85 11.25 -0.86
N LEU A 148 -9.10 12.29 -0.08
CA LEU A 148 -8.60 12.44 1.29
C LEU A 148 -9.53 11.86 2.35
N SER A 149 -10.73 11.42 1.98
CA SER A 149 -11.70 10.84 2.93
C SER A 149 -11.35 9.39 3.24
N VAL A 150 -10.43 9.21 4.19
CA VAL A 150 -10.12 7.91 4.78
C VAL A 150 -10.45 7.92 6.27
N PRO A 151 -10.87 6.79 6.88
CA PRO A 151 -11.15 6.70 8.31
C PRO A 151 -9.94 7.06 9.18
N VAL A 152 -10.20 7.39 10.44
CA VAL A 152 -9.15 7.57 11.46
C VAL A 152 -8.34 6.27 11.59
N ASP A 153 -7.07 6.38 11.95
CA ASP A 153 -6.11 5.27 12.05
C ASP A 153 -5.94 4.48 10.74
N THR A 154 -6.01 5.17 9.61
CA THR A 154 -5.80 4.61 8.27
C THR A 154 -4.57 5.19 7.59
N ALA A 155 -3.78 4.35 6.96
CA ALA A 155 -2.70 4.72 6.05
C ALA A 155 -2.92 4.06 4.68
N VAL A 156 -2.81 4.85 3.62
CA VAL A 156 -2.91 4.37 2.23
C VAL A 156 -1.62 4.71 1.51
N MET A 157 -0.93 3.70 1.02
CA MET A 157 0.30 3.84 0.23
C MET A 157 0.00 3.47 -1.21
N TYR A 158 0.08 4.43 -2.08
CA TYR A 158 -0.06 4.26 -3.52
C TYR A 158 1.31 4.03 -4.16
N ALA A 159 1.37 3.17 -5.17
CA ALA A 159 2.58 2.95 -5.96
C ALA A 159 3.07 4.21 -6.68
N THR A 160 2.15 5.13 -7.00
CA THR A 160 2.42 6.35 -7.78
C THR A 160 1.55 7.52 -7.30
N PRO A 161 1.97 8.79 -7.52
CA PRO A 161 1.16 9.95 -7.18
C PRO A 161 -0.02 10.14 -8.17
N PRO A 162 -0.97 11.04 -7.87
CA PRO A 162 -2.06 11.38 -8.77
C PRO A 162 -1.56 11.78 -10.16
N GLY A 163 -2.25 11.33 -11.21
CA GLY A 163 -1.93 11.63 -12.60
C GLY A 163 -0.90 10.69 -13.25
N TYR A 164 -0.21 9.84 -12.49
CA TYR A 164 0.90 9.03 -13.00
C TYR A 164 0.59 7.54 -13.10
N GLY A 165 1.32 6.86 -14.00
CA GLY A 165 1.29 5.41 -14.16
C GLY A 165 2.18 4.67 -13.16
N ALA A 166 1.76 3.47 -12.77
CA ALA A 166 2.56 2.55 -11.97
C ALA A 166 3.10 1.41 -12.87
N PHE A 167 4.32 0.96 -12.57
CA PHE A 167 4.99 -0.02 -13.40
C PHE A 167 4.73 -1.46 -12.93
N MET A 168 4.47 -2.33 -13.91
CA MET A 168 4.31 -3.77 -13.72
C MET A 168 5.26 -4.53 -14.65
N HIS A 169 6.03 -5.45 -14.09
CA HIS A 169 6.92 -6.36 -14.83
C HIS A 169 6.41 -7.80 -14.69
N PRO A 170 6.68 -8.73 -15.61
CA PRO A 170 6.34 -10.15 -15.45
C PRO A 170 6.88 -10.80 -14.16
N LEU A 171 7.92 -10.23 -13.57
CA LEU A 171 8.48 -10.66 -12.28
C LEU A 171 7.82 -10.00 -11.06
N GLY A 172 6.81 -9.19 -11.23
CA GLY A 172 6.10 -8.44 -10.20
C GLY A 172 6.31 -6.92 -10.34
N SER A 173 5.52 -6.15 -9.61
CA SER A 173 5.64 -4.69 -9.54
C SER A 173 6.83 -4.28 -8.67
N VAL A 174 7.44 -3.18 -9.02
CA VAL A 174 8.57 -2.64 -8.23
C VAL A 174 8.13 -2.34 -6.81
N PHE A 175 7.02 -1.65 -6.67
CA PHE A 175 6.47 -1.23 -5.38
C PHE A 175 6.25 -2.40 -4.41
N LEU A 176 5.51 -3.44 -4.81
CA LEU A 176 5.21 -4.57 -3.93
C LEU A 176 6.42 -5.48 -3.70
N GLN A 177 7.29 -5.63 -4.68
CA GLN A 177 8.53 -6.41 -4.52
C GLN A 177 9.50 -5.71 -3.56
N GLU A 178 9.68 -4.37 -3.65
CA GLU A 178 10.51 -3.61 -2.69
C GLU A 178 9.91 -3.61 -1.29
N PHE A 179 8.59 -3.49 -1.15
CA PHE A 179 7.93 -3.66 0.14
C PHE A 179 8.26 -5.01 0.79
N CYS A 180 8.12 -6.09 0.04
CA CYS A 180 8.48 -7.42 0.54
C CYS A 180 9.99 -7.57 0.82
N ALA A 181 10.85 -6.92 0.03
CA ALA A 181 12.29 -6.95 0.23
C ALA A 181 12.70 -6.23 1.52
N LEU A 182 12.10 -5.07 1.81
CA LEU A 182 12.34 -4.35 3.06
C LEU A 182 11.94 -5.18 4.28
N LEU A 183 10.81 -5.88 4.24
CA LEU A 183 10.32 -6.71 5.34
C LEU A 183 11.13 -7.99 5.58
N LYS A 184 12.08 -8.36 4.70
CA LYS A 184 13.03 -9.45 4.98
C LYS A 184 14.04 -9.10 6.07
N HIS A 185 14.33 -7.82 6.26
CA HIS A 185 15.30 -7.34 7.23
C HIS A 185 14.62 -6.98 8.55
N LYS A 186 15.15 -7.51 9.65
CA LYS A 186 14.62 -7.30 11.00
C LYS A 186 14.52 -5.82 11.38
N ASP A 187 15.56 -5.05 11.07
CA ASP A 187 15.62 -3.62 11.41
C ASP A 187 14.49 -2.81 10.73
N ASN A 188 14.06 -3.22 9.54
CA ASN A 188 12.94 -2.59 8.86
C ASN A 188 11.59 -3.01 9.45
N ARG A 189 11.45 -4.23 9.95
CA ARG A 189 10.20 -4.72 10.55
C ARG A 189 9.87 -4.00 11.86
N ASN A 190 10.91 -3.59 12.59
CA ASN A 190 10.79 -2.87 13.85
C ASN A 190 10.67 -1.35 13.69
N LEU A 191 10.55 -0.86 12.46
CA LEU A 191 10.25 0.55 12.21
C LEU A 191 8.78 0.84 12.43
N GLU A 192 8.52 2.06 12.89
CA GLU A 192 7.20 2.65 12.82
C GLU A 192 6.74 2.71 11.34
N LEU A 193 5.44 2.53 11.11
CA LEU A 193 4.87 2.33 9.77
C LEU A 193 5.23 3.47 8.79
N THR A 194 5.13 4.74 9.21
CA THR A 194 5.40 5.87 8.32
C THR A 194 6.89 5.95 7.95
N ARG A 195 7.78 5.60 8.87
CA ARG A 195 9.23 5.47 8.60
C ARG A 195 9.52 4.33 7.63
N LEU A 196 8.84 3.19 7.77
CA LEU A 196 8.95 2.08 6.82
C LEU A 196 8.47 2.50 5.43
N MET A 197 7.32 3.21 5.34
CA MET A 197 6.80 3.73 4.07
C MET A 197 7.75 4.76 3.43
N THR A 198 8.39 5.61 4.22
CA THR A 198 9.43 6.52 3.72
C THR A 198 10.63 5.75 3.13
N ARG A 199 11.07 4.66 3.78
CA ARG A 199 12.11 3.79 3.21
C ARG A 199 11.66 3.10 1.93
N LEU A 200 10.39 2.71 1.85
CA LEU A 200 9.81 2.14 0.63
C LEU A 200 9.81 3.17 -0.51
N SER A 201 9.38 4.41 -0.25
CA SER A 201 9.46 5.51 -1.22
C SER A 201 10.88 5.70 -1.74
N HIS A 202 11.86 5.76 -0.85
CA HIS A 202 13.27 5.87 -1.23
C HIS A 202 13.73 4.67 -2.10
N ALA A 203 13.39 3.44 -1.69
CA ALA A 203 13.81 2.25 -2.43
C ALA A 203 13.24 2.25 -3.85
N VAL A 204 11.95 2.56 -4.02
CA VAL A 204 11.30 2.63 -5.33
C VAL A 204 11.86 3.78 -6.17
N ALA A 205 11.88 5.00 -5.64
CA ALA A 205 12.27 6.19 -6.41
C ALA A 205 13.73 6.16 -6.88
N TYR A 206 14.65 5.67 -6.04
CA TYR A 206 16.08 5.73 -6.35
C TYR A 206 16.63 4.46 -6.98
N ARG A 207 16.07 3.29 -6.70
CA ARG A 207 16.58 2.03 -7.26
C ARG A 207 15.90 1.63 -8.55
N PHE A 208 14.68 2.11 -8.81
CA PHE A 208 13.97 1.80 -10.03
C PHE A 208 14.21 2.83 -11.11
N GLN A 209 14.42 2.32 -12.32
CA GLN A 209 14.35 3.06 -13.57
C GLN A 209 13.86 2.11 -14.66
N ALA A 210 12.80 2.51 -15.35
CA ALA A 210 12.26 1.72 -16.45
C ALA A 210 13.28 1.58 -17.58
N LYS A 211 13.25 0.43 -18.24
CA LYS A 211 14.10 0.10 -19.38
C LYS A 211 13.25 -0.11 -20.63
N GLY A 212 13.87 0.01 -21.79
CA GLY A 212 13.23 -0.20 -23.10
C GLY A 212 13.02 1.12 -23.86
N ALA A 213 12.61 1.00 -25.12
CA ALA A 213 12.50 2.16 -26.02
C ALA A 213 11.37 3.11 -25.65
N GLU A 214 10.26 2.57 -25.13
CA GLU A 214 9.05 3.35 -24.83
C GLU A 214 9.08 4.00 -23.43
N PHE A 215 9.60 3.28 -22.42
CA PHE A 215 9.57 3.72 -21.02
C PHE A 215 10.96 3.96 -20.43
N GLY A 216 12.01 3.88 -21.25
CA GLY A 216 13.38 4.03 -20.79
C GLY A 216 13.62 5.36 -20.07
N GLY A 217 14.22 5.30 -18.88
CA GLY A 217 14.47 6.48 -18.06
C GLY A 217 13.37 6.83 -17.07
N LYS A 218 12.13 6.38 -17.27
CA LYS A 218 11.00 6.69 -16.41
C LYS A 218 11.17 6.14 -15.00
N LYS A 219 10.64 6.87 -14.02
CA LYS A 219 10.71 6.59 -12.59
C LYS A 219 9.32 6.23 -12.03
N GLU A 220 9.31 5.77 -10.79
CA GLU A 220 8.10 5.56 -10.00
C GLU A 220 8.33 6.13 -8.60
N MET A 221 7.40 6.94 -8.11
CA MET A 221 7.46 7.56 -6.78
C MET A 221 6.21 7.22 -6.00
N PRO A 222 6.28 6.38 -4.96
CA PRO A 222 5.12 6.09 -4.11
C PRO A 222 4.62 7.32 -3.37
N CYS A 223 3.31 7.33 -3.07
CA CYS A 223 2.65 8.41 -2.35
C CYS A 223 1.92 7.87 -1.12
N LEU A 224 2.20 8.44 0.05
CA LEU A 224 1.57 8.07 1.32
C LEU A 224 0.52 9.10 1.72
N LEU A 225 -0.72 8.63 1.95
CA LEU A 225 -1.78 9.34 2.64
C LEU A 225 -1.98 8.70 4.02
N THR A 226 -1.91 9.48 5.08
CA THR A 226 -2.07 8.94 6.44
C THR A 226 -2.98 9.79 7.32
N ARG A 227 -3.83 9.13 8.09
CA ARG A 227 -4.61 9.67 9.21
C ARG A 227 -4.37 8.85 10.48
N LEU A 228 -3.16 8.33 10.64
CA LEU A 228 -2.75 7.66 11.88
C LEU A 228 -2.66 8.68 13.02
N THR A 229 -3.13 8.28 14.19
CA THR A 229 -3.14 9.12 15.42
C THR A 229 -2.11 8.66 16.45
N ARG A 230 -1.38 7.58 16.16
CA ARG A 230 -0.34 7.01 17.01
C ARG A 230 0.70 6.27 16.17
N ASP A 231 1.82 5.97 16.79
CA ASP A 231 2.83 5.08 16.22
C ASP A 231 2.27 3.66 16.04
N VAL A 232 2.51 3.06 14.88
CA VAL A 232 2.02 1.74 14.51
C VAL A 232 3.20 0.87 14.06
N PHE A 233 3.31 -0.33 14.65
CA PHE A 233 4.39 -1.28 14.38
C PHE A 233 3.83 -2.63 13.89
N PRO A 234 3.18 -2.70 12.74
CA PRO A 234 2.38 -3.86 12.34
C PRO A 234 3.24 -5.08 11.99
N PHE A 235 4.51 -4.87 11.70
CA PHE A 235 5.45 -5.90 11.25
C PHE A 235 6.51 -6.24 12.29
N ALA A 236 6.46 -5.61 13.47
CA ALA A 236 7.43 -5.85 14.53
C ALA A 236 7.40 -7.29 15.04
N GLU A 237 8.55 -7.76 15.46
CA GLU A 237 8.69 -9.11 16.01
C GLU A 237 7.94 -9.24 17.36
N PRO A 238 7.47 -10.46 17.69
CA PRO A 238 6.88 -10.72 19.00
C PRO A 238 7.87 -10.30 20.12
N GLY A 239 7.37 -9.54 21.10
CA GLY A 239 8.20 -9.02 22.20
C GLY A 239 8.91 -7.69 21.90
N PHE A 240 8.72 -7.11 20.72
CA PHE A 240 9.21 -5.76 20.44
C PHE A 240 8.45 -4.75 21.31
N SER A 241 9.20 -3.86 22.00
CA SER A 241 8.65 -2.73 22.74
C SER A 241 9.20 -1.42 22.17
N ALA A 242 8.30 -0.54 21.72
CA ALA A 242 8.65 0.79 21.22
C ALA A 242 9.36 1.66 22.28
N THR A 243 9.12 1.39 23.56
CA THR A 243 9.74 2.11 24.70
C THR A 243 11.26 1.98 24.72
N SER A 244 11.82 0.93 24.12
CA SER A 244 13.29 0.74 24.03
C SER A 244 13.98 1.67 23.03
N LEU A 245 13.24 2.33 22.13
CA LEU A 245 13.80 3.26 21.13
C LEU A 245 14.05 4.66 21.69
N VAL A 246 13.32 5.07 22.73
CA VAL A 246 13.46 6.40 23.35
C VAL A 246 14.74 6.52 24.20
N ALA A 247 15.32 5.41 24.62
CA ALA A 247 16.49 5.39 25.50
C ALA A 247 17.83 5.67 24.78
N THR A 248 17.88 5.71 23.45
CA THR A 248 19.13 5.91 22.69
C THR A 248 19.37 7.34 22.21
N ASP A 249 18.39 8.23 22.34
CA ASP A 249 18.50 9.64 21.92
C ASP A 249 18.81 10.62 23.06
N SER A 250 19.32 10.15 24.20
CA SER A 250 19.93 11.05 25.20
C SER A 250 21.28 11.55 24.67
N VAL A 251 21.21 12.55 23.81
CA VAL A 251 22.38 13.34 23.40
C VAL A 251 23.01 13.95 24.65
N SER A 252 24.22 13.53 24.94
CA SER A 252 25.14 14.16 25.90
C SER A 252 25.28 15.65 25.57
N THR A 253 24.57 16.50 26.28
CA THR A 253 24.80 17.93 26.29
C THR A 253 26.10 18.19 27.02
N ARG A 254 27.23 18.22 26.29
CA ARG A 254 28.47 18.83 26.79
C ARG A 254 28.26 20.34 26.83
N THR A 255 28.08 20.88 28.01
CA THR A 255 28.23 22.29 28.29
C THR A 255 29.67 22.72 27.98
N PRO A 256 29.92 23.77 27.18
CA PRO A 256 31.23 24.34 27.04
C PRO A 256 31.60 25.05 28.36
N SER A 257 32.67 24.65 29.02
CA SER A 257 33.28 25.42 30.08
C SER A 257 33.97 26.64 29.48
N MET A 258 33.46 27.80 29.82
CA MET A 258 34.23 29.03 29.62
C MET A 258 35.40 29.04 30.60
N GLY A 259 36.59 29.10 30.06
CA GLY A 259 37.85 29.48 30.69
C GLY A 259 38.49 30.57 29.86
#